data_258309d791ee9c94564c15fd36700516
#
_entry.id   258309d791ee9c94564c15fd36700516
#
_cell.length_a   1.000
_cell.length_b   1.000
_cell.length_c   1.000
_cell.angle_alpha   90.00
_cell.angle_beta   90.00
_cell.angle_gamma   90.00
#
_symmetry.space_group_name_H-M   'P 1'
#
loop_
_entity.id
_entity.type
_entity.pdbx_description
1 polymer ?
#
loop_
_entity_poly.entity_id
_entity_poly.type
_entity_poly.pdbx_seq_one_letter_code
_entity_poly.pdbx_strand_id
1 'polypeptide(L)'
;MQKRLLVLGGSQFQIPLIKRAKSEGYFVGVFDISETAPARKYADYFYSVSLKDREAVLNAAKNFSPDGITVGMVDIAVPTCAYVAQVLNLPGMNLKTAESATDKYKMICAFAAADVPHPKFQLIEKEDSEIAKCNIDYPAIVKPIDMAGSRGIFSCSQXCGVXKSCERXLETWGXWQGTGRRISRWPRSECGTYSQEWKGACNSGXQIX
;
A
#
# COMPACT_ATOMS: atom_id res chain seq x y z
N MET A 1 33.22 -8.36 5.46
CA MET A 1 32.37 -7.40 6.21
C MET A 1 30.94 -7.94 6.33
N GLN A 2 30.29 -7.69 7.46
CA GLN A 2 28.89 -8.09 7.69
C GLN A 2 27.96 -7.22 6.85
N LYS A 3 27.11 -7.85 6.03
CA LYS A 3 26.15 -7.12 5.19
C LYS A 3 25.07 -6.44 6.03
N ARG A 4 24.66 -5.26 5.61
CA ARG A 4 23.72 -4.39 6.34
C ARG A 4 22.38 -4.35 5.60
N LEU A 5 21.33 -4.79 6.27
CA LEU A 5 19.97 -4.76 5.71
C LEU A 5 19.14 -3.69 6.43
N LEU A 6 18.57 -2.77 5.66
CA LEU A 6 17.63 -1.77 6.19
C LEU A 6 16.20 -2.25 6.01
N VAL A 7 15.44 -2.29 7.11
CA VAL A 7 14.01 -2.65 7.10
C VAL A 7 13.19 -1.40 7.41
N LEU A 8 12.25 -1.06 6.54
CA LEU A 8 11.32 0.04 6.76
C LEU A 8 10.05 -0.49 7.45
N GLY A 9 9.78 0.05 8.64
CA GLY A 9 8.67 -0.35 9.50
C GLY A 9 9.13 -1.17 10.68
N GLY A 10 8.60 -0.82 11.87
CA GLY A 10 8.99 -1.43 13.14
C GLY A 10 7.85 -2.11 13.88
N SER A 11 6.74 -2.42 13.22
CA SER A 11 5.60 -3.08 13.86
C SER A 11 5.90 -4.56 14.16
N GLN A 12 4.97 -5.21 14.85
CA GLN A 12 5.07 -6.65 15.13
C GLN A 12 5.19 -7.51 13.86
N PHE A 13 4.66 -7.02 12.74
CA PHE A 13 4.66 -7.76 11.47
C PHE A 13 6.04 -7.85 10.82
N GLN A 14 6.96 -6.94 11.15
CA GLN A 14 8.35 -6.98 10.65
C GLN A 14 9.26 -7.87 11.50
N ILE A 15 8.85 -8.25 12.72
CA ILE A 15 9.70 -9.05 13.62
C ILE A 15 10.18 -10.37 12.99
N PRO A 16 9.34 -11.17 12.31
CA PRO A 16 9.82 -12.39 11.67
C PRO A 16 10.89 -12.13 10.60
N LEU A 17 10.70 -11.10 9.78
CA LEU A 17 11.67 -10.70 8.75
C LEU A 17 13.02 -10.31 9.39
N ILE A 18 12.98 -9.48 10.44
CA ILE A 18 14.17 -9.02 11.14
C ILE A 18 14.93 -10.21 11.77
N LYS A 19 14.21 -11.10 12.45
CA LYS A 19 14.80 -12.30 13.07
C LYS A 19 15.44 -13.20 11.99
N ARG A 20 14.75 -13.39 10.86
CA ARG A 20 15.30 -14.20 9.76
C ARG A 20 16.56 -13.56 9.19
N ALA A 21 16.56 -12.25 8.93
CA ALA A 21 17.74 -11.55 8.43
C ALA A 21 18.91 -11.69 9.39
N LYS A 22 18.67 -11.56 10.69
CA LYS A 22 19.74 -11.74 11.71
C LYS A 22 20.27 -13.18 11.74
N SER A 23 19.41 -14.19 11.59
CA SER A 23 19.87 -15.59 11.55
C SER A 23 20.70 -15.90 10.29
N GLU A 24 20.55 -15.09 9.23
CA GLU A 24 21.37 -15.15 8.02
C GLU A 24 22.65 -14.30 8.13
N GLY A 25 22.90 -13.71 9.29
CA GLY A 25 24.13 -12.96 9.56
C GLY A 25 24.12 -11.50 9.16
N TYR A 26 22.96 -10.93 8.81
CA TYR A 26 22.89 -9.50 8.49
C TYR A 26 22.91 -8.63 9.74
N PHE A 27 23.53 -7.46 9.63
CA PHE A 27 23.37 -6.35 10.59
C PHE A 27 22.09 -5.60 10.19
N VAL A 28 21.07 -5.63 11.04
CA VAL A 28 19.73 -5.15 10.65
C VAL A 28 19.43 -3.79 11.27
N GLY A 29 19.22 -2.78 10.41
CA GLY A 29 18.69 -1.48 10.78
C GLY A 29 17.16 -1.45 10.59
N VAL A 30 16.44 -0.83 11.51
CA VAL A 30 14.99 -0.65 11.44
C VAL A 30 14.66 0.83 11.53
N PHE A 31 13.92 1.34 10.56
CA PHE A 31 13.43 2.73 10.58
C PHE A 31 11.90 2.75 10.78
N ASP A 32 11.45 3.53 11.75
CA ASP A 32 10.03 3.69 12.05
C ASP A 32 9.83 5.02 12.77
N ILE A 33 8.66 5.62 12.64
CA ILE A 33 8.35 6.88 13.33
C ILE A 33 8.23 6.68 14.86
N SER A 34 7.78 5.51 15.30
CA SER A 34 7.54 5.24 16.72
C SER A 34 8.80 4.73 17.41
N GLU A 35 9.27 5.48 18.38
CA GLU A 35 10.41 5.07 19.22
C GLU A 35 10.08 3.84 20.08
N THR A 36 8.79 3.55 20.27
CA THR A 36 8.32 2.37 21.02
C THR A 36 7.92 1.22 20.07
N ALA A 37 8.35 1.28 18.81
CA ALA A 37 8.03 0.26 17.82
C ALA A 37 8.44 -1.14 18.31
N PRO A 38 7.54 -2.15 18.26
CA PRO A 38 7.80 -3.49 18.80
C PRO A 38 9.06 -4.17 18.24
N ALA A 39 9.41 -3.88 16.99
CA ALA A 39 10.58 -4.49 16.34
C ALA A 39 11.91 -3.86 16.78
N ARG A 40 11.91 -2.69 17.42
CA ARG A 40 13.12 -1.96 17.85
C ARG A 40 14.08 -2.86 18.65
N LYS A 41 13.55 -3.66 19.58
CA LYS A 41 14.35 -4.51 20.45
C LYS A 41 15.05 -5.68 19.71
N TYR A 42 14.67 -5.95 18.47
CA TYR A 42 15.28 -7.00 17.65
C TYR A 42 16.29 -6.43 16.64
N ALA A 43 16.29 -5.11 16.43
CA ALA A 43 17.18 -4.42 15.50
C ALA A 43 18.57 -4.24 16.11
N ASP A 44 19.61 -4.24 15.27
CA ASP A 44 20.98 -3.86 15.68
C ASP A 44 21.12 -2.34 15.67
N TYR A 45 20.33 -1.65 14.83
CA TYR A 45 20.29 -0.20 14.71
C TYR A 45 18.84 0.24 14.53
N PHE A 46 18.45 1.30 15.23
CA PHE A 46 17.10 1.86 15.10
C PHE A 46 17.19 3.37 14.89
N TYR A 47 16.37 3.89 13.97
CA TYR A 47 16.29 5.31 13.70
C TYR A 47 14.82 5.74 13.60
N SER A 48 14.47 6.80 14.34
CA SER A 48 13.10 7.33 14.36
C SER A 48 12.94 8.31 13.19
N VAL A 49 12.08 7.96 12.22
CA VAL A 49 11.81 8.79 11.04
C VAL A 49 10.46 8.41 10.43
N SER A 50 9.75 9.41 9.91
CA SER A 50 8.52 9.17 9.17
C SER A 50 8.82 8.47 7.84
N LEU A 51 8.22 7.31 7.61
CA LEU A 51 8.41 6.55 6.36
C LEU A 51 7.77 7.22 5.13
N LYS A 52 6.97 8.28 5.33
CA LYS A 52 6.43 9.11 4.25
C LYS A 52 7.44 10.15 3.76
N ASP A 53 8.39 10.52 4.60
CA ASP A 53 9.40 11.53 4.27
C ASP A 53 10.59 10.85 3.58
N ARG A 54 10.52 10.75 2.26
CA ARG A 54 11.51 10.06 1.41
C ARG A 54 12.92 10.62 1.59
N GLU A 55 13.04 11.95 1.74
CA GLU A 55 14.35 12.61 1.88
C GLU A 55 14.96 12.37 3.26
N ALA A 56 14.14 12.44 4.31
CA ALA A 56 14.63 12.14 5.66
C ALA A 56 15.08 10.67 5.78
N VAL A 57 14.29 9.74 5.18
CA VAL A 57 14.66 8.31 5.15
C VAL A 57 15.95 8.10 4.33
N LEU A 58 16.08 8.77 3.18
CA LEU A 58 17.29 8.68 2.34
C LEU A 58 18.53 9.16 3.11
N ASN A 59 18.44 10.31 3.78
CA ASN A 59 19.57 10.86 4.54
C ASN A 59 19.98 9.95 5.69
N ALA A 60 19.00 9.39 6.41
CA ALA A 60 19.29 8.41 7.46
C ALA A 60 19.88 7.11 6.88
N ALA A 61 19.39 6.67 5.72
CA ALA A 61 19.90 5.47 5.04
C ALA A 61 21.35 5.66 4.57
N LYS A 62 21.71 6.85 4.08
CA LYS A 62 23.13 7.16 3.74
C LYS A 62 24.05 6.98 4.95
N ASN A 63 23.63 7.46 6.12
CA ASN A 63 24.40 7.31 7.37
C ASN A 63 24.47 5.84 7.80
N PHE A 64 23.39 5.09 7.62
CA PHE A 64 23.35 3.66 7.92
C PHE A 64 24.18 2.84 6.92
N SER A 65 24.33 3.29 5.67
CA SER A 65 25.06 2.62 4.58
C SER A 65 24.60 1.16 4.38
N PRO A 66 23.35 0.93 3.95
CA PRO A 66 22.84 -0.43 3.75
C PRO A 66 23.38 -1.07 2.47
N ASP A 67 23.56 -2.39 2.47
CA ASP A 67 23.78 -3.21 1.26
C ASP A 67 22.46 -3.61 0.60
N GLY A 68 21.35 -3.47 1.31
CA GLY A 68 20.02 -3.74 0.81
C GLY A 68 18.96 -3.08 1.67
N ILE A 69 17.82 -2.80 1.06
CA ILE A 69 16.67 -2.20 1.75
C ILE A 69 15.40 -3.00 1.42
N THR A 70 14.53 -3.15 2.41
CA THR A 70 13.29 -3.89 2.23
C THR A 70 12.16 -3.30 3.06
N VAL A 71 10.93 -3.64 2.67
CA VAL A 71 9.71 -3.28 3.39
C VAL A 71 8.77 -4.48 3.34
N GLY A 72 8.14 -4.78 4.46
CA GLY A 72 7.13 -5.84 4.52
C GLY A 72 5.91 -5.39 5.31
N MET A 73 4.71 -5.59 4.75
CA MET A 73 3.43 -5.32 5.41
C MET A 73 3.19 -3.83 5.75
N VAL A 74 3.87 -2.90 5.05
CA VAL A 74 3.71 -1.44 5.24
C VAL A 74 3.62 -0.77 3.87
N ASP A 75 2.45 -0.78 3.27
CA ASP A 75 2.23 -0.27 1.90
C ASP A 75 2.74 1.17 1.71
N ILE A 76 2.53 2.02 2.72
CA ILE A 76 2.91 3.43 2.68
C ILE A 76 4.44 3.64 2.53
N ALA A 77 5.24 2.66 2.94
CA ALA A 77 6.70 2.74 2.85
C ALA A 77 7.27 2.14 1.56
N VAL A 78 6.43 1.50 0.72
CA VAL A 78 6.90 0.85 -0.52
C VAL A 78 7.50 1.87 -1.49
N PRO A 79 6.85 3.03 -1.78
CA PRO A 79 7.48 4.04 -2.64
C PRO A 79 8.77 4.62 -2.06
N THR A 80 8.83 4.81 -0.74
CA THR A 80 10.05 5.31 -0.07
C THR A 80 11.17 4.26 -0.17
N CYS A 81 10.86 2.98 0.02
CA CYS A 81 11.82 1.89 -0.14
C CYS A 81 12.41 1.89 -1.56
N ALA A 82 11.54 1.97 -2.58
CA ALA A 82 11.96 2.01 -3.98
C ALA A 82 12.81 3.25 -4.30
N TYR A 83 12.42 4.41 -3.79
CA TYR A 83 13.15 5.67 -3.97
C TYR A 83 14.57 5.56 -3.38
N VAL A 84 14.68 5.11 -2.14
CA VAL A 84 15.98 4.97 -1.46
C VAL A 84 16.85 3.93 -2.17
N ALA A 85 16.26 2.79 -2.56
CA ALA A 85 16.98 1.75 -3.32
C ALA A 85 17.54 2.32 -4.63
N GLN A 86 16.73 3.07 -5.36
CA GLN A 86 17.14 3.67 -6.64
C GLN A 86 18.29 4.69 -6.45
N VAL A 87 18.17 5.60 -5.46
CA VAL A 87 19.17 6.64 -5.23
C VAL A 87 20.51 6.05 -4.73
N LEU A 88 20.44 5.01 -3.90
CA LEU A 88 21.64 4.35 -3.35
C LEU A 88 22.16 3.22 -4.25
N ASN A 89 21.54 3.04 -5.43
CA ASN A 89 21.93 2.00 -6.39
C ASN A 89 21.85 0.58 -5.76
N LEU A 90 20.83 0.33 -4.94
CA LEU A 90 20.57 -0.97 -4.30
C LEU A 90 19.58 -1.80 -5.13
N PRO A 91 19.63 -3.12 -5.03
CA PRO A 91 18.60 -3.95 -5.68
C PRO A 91 17.19 -3.60 -5.18
N GLY A 92 16.25 -3.44 -6.10
CA GLY A 92 14.86 -3.10 -5.75
C GLY A 92 13.98 -2.84 -6.96
N MET A 93 12.69 -2.67 -6.72
CA MET A 93 11.78 -2.27 -7.80
C MET A 93 11.97 -0.77 -8.12
N ASN A 94 11.66 -0.37 -9.35
CA ASN A 94 11.73 1.04 -9.70
C ASN A 94 10.59 1.83 -9.03
N LEU A 95 10.80 3.12 -8.84
CA LEU A 95 9.86 4.01 -8.13
C LEU A 95 8.48 4.06 -8.81
N LYS A 96 8.43 4.09 -10.13
CA LYS A 96 7.16 4.13 -10.88
C LYS A 96 6.32 2.87 -10.60
N THR A 97 6.96 1.70 -10.58
CA THR A 97 6.29 0.44 -10.22
C THR A 97 5.78 0.46 -8.78
N ALA A 98 6.60 0.93 -7.84
CA ALA A 98 6.22 1.05 -6.43
C ALA A 98 5.01 1.97 -6.24
N GLU A 99 4.99 3.11 -6.91
CA GLU A 99 3.87 4.05 -6.85
C GLU A 99 2.60 3.46 -7.49
N SER A 100 2.74 2.76 -8.61
CA SER A 100 1.59 2.11 -9.25
C SER A 100 1.02 0.99 -8.38
N ALA A 101 1.88 0.24 -7.70
CA ALA A 101 1.45 -0.87 -6.83
C ALA A 101 0.74 -0.40 -5.54
N THR A 102 0.98 0.85 -5.11
CA THR A 102 0.41 1.38 -3.86
C THR A 102 -0.71 2.41 -4.07
N ASP A 103 -0.97 2.82 -5.30
CA ASP A 103 -2.07 3.71 -5.69
C ASP A 103 -3.04 2.90 -6.55
N LYS A 104 -4.26 2.69 -6.06
CA LYS A 104 -5.26 1.84 -6.75
C LYS A 104 -5.67 2.38 -8.12
N TYR A 105 -5.65 3.71 -8.30
CA TYR A 105 -6.00 4.29 -9.58
C TYR A 105 -4.85 4.11 -10.58
N LYS A 106 -3.61 4.38 -10.19
CA LYS A 106 -2.43 4.14 -11.04
C LYS A 106 -2.33 2.65 -11.41
N MET A 107 -2.61 1.76 -10.45
CA MET A 107 -2.58 0.32 -10.66
C MET A 107 -3.59 -0.11 -11.73
N ILE A 108 -4.85 0.33 -11.62
CA ILE A 108 -5.89 -0.04 -12.58
C ILE A 108 -5.64 0.57 -13.97
N CYS A 109 -5.08 1.79 -14.03
CA CYS A 109 -4.64 2.40 -15.29
C CYS A 109 -3.53 1.59 -15.95
N ALA A 110 -2.60 1.08 -15.15
CA ALA A 110 -1.53 0.22 -15.66
C ALA A 110 -2.08 -1.11 -16.21
N PHE A 111 -3.08 -1.69 -15.55
CA PHE A 111 -3.77 -2.90 -16.04
C PHE A 111 -4.47 -2.62 -17.37
N ALA A 112 -5.20 -1.50 -17.46
CA ALA A 112 -5.89 -1.11 -18.70
C ALA A 112 -4.89 -0.89 -19.84
N ALA A 113 -3.76 -0.24 -19.57
CA ALA A 113 -2.72 0.02 -20.58
C ALA A 113 -2.02 -1.27 -21.05
N ALA A 114 -2.01 -2.31 -20.21
CA ALA A 114 -1.39 -3.61 -20.51
C ALA A 114 -2.40 -4.66 -20.98
N ASP A 115 -3.64 -4.25 -21.23
CA ASP A 115 -4.73 -5.12 -21.67
C ASP A 115 -5.01 -6.30 -20.69
N VAL A 116 -4.69 -6.10 -19.40
CA VAL A 116 -5.01 -7.04 -18.34
C VAL A 116 -6.50 -6.90 -18.00
N PRO A 117 -7.26 -7.99 -17.86
CA PRO A 117 -8.67 -7.90 -17.48
C PRO A 117 -8.87 -7.07 -16.22
N HIS A 118 -9.75 -6.09 -16.29
CA HIS A 118 -10.02 -5.16 -15.19
C HIS A 118 -11.47 -4.67 -15.25
N PRO A 119 -12.08 -4.34 -14.12
CA PRO A 119 -13.45 -3.77 -14.14
C PRO A 119 -13.44 -2.33 -14.67
N LYS A 120 -14.58 -1.87 -15.13
CA LYS A 120 -14.78 -0.45 -15.45
C LYS A 120 -14.46 0.38 -14.21
N PHE A 121 -13.77 1.49 -14.38
CA PHE A 121 -13.35 2.32 -13.25
C PHE A 121 -13.43 3.80 -13.61
N GLN A 122 -13.61 4.62 -12.59
CA GLN A 122 -13.59 6.07 -12.71
C GLN A 122 -12.98 6.68 -11.48
N LEU A 123 -12.11 7.68 -11.66
CA LEU A 123 -11.58 8.50 -10.58
C LEU A 123 -12.61 9.57 -10.23
N ILE A 124 -12.85 9.78 -8.94
CA ILE A 124 -13.71 10.85 -8.43
C ILE A 124 -12.84 11.77 -7.57
N GLU A 125 -12.79 13.04 -7.89
CA GLU A 125 -12.08 14.06 -7.12
C GLU A 125 -13.08 14.85 -6.26
N LYS A 126 -12.59 15.46 -5.18
CA LYS A 126 -13.44 16.15 -4.19
C LYS A 126 -14.27 17.30 -4.77
N GLU A 127 -13.76 17.93 -5.82
CA GLU A 127 -14.37 19.10 -6.44
C GLU A 127 -15.35 18.74 -7.56
N ASP A 128 -15.51 17.44 -7.84
CA ASP A 128 -16.42 17.01 -8.88
C ASP A 128 -17.89 17.14 -8.44
N SER A 129 -18.53 18.22 -8.86
CA SER A 129 -20.00 18.32 -8.93
C SER A 129 -20.58 17.23 -9.86
N GLU A 130 -19.73 16.39 -10.42
CA GLU A 130 -20.01 15.38 -11.43
C GLU A 130 -20.22 13.96 -10.89
N ILE A 131 -20.36 13.80 -9.57
CA ILE A 131 -20.77 12.50 -9.01
C ILE A 131 -22.06 11.98 -9.70
N ALA A 132 -22.91 12.91 -10.14
CA ALA A 132 -24.14 12.61 -10.89
C ALA A 132 -23.88 12.10 -12.34
N LYS A 133 -22.68 12.31 -12.89
CA LYS A 133 -22.33 11.90 -14.26
C LYS A 133 -21.49 10.62 -14.32
N CYS A 134 -21.45 9.87 -13.22
CA CYS A 134 -20.69 8.61 -13.19
C CYS A 134 -21.29 7.57 -14.14
N ASN A 135 -20.57 7.24 -15.21
CA ASN A 135 -20.97 6.27 -16.22
C ASN A 135 -20.42 4.87 -15.87
N ILE A 136 -20.80 4.37 -14.72
CA ILE A 136 -20.41 3.03 -14.24
C ILE A 136 -21.68 2.25 -13.85
N ASP A 137 -21.73 1.01 -14.27
CA ASP A 137 -22.82 0.10 -13.97
C ASP A 137 -22.91 -0.22 -12.47
N TYR A 138 -24.10 -0.48 -11.99
CA TYR A 138 -24.34 -0.87 -10.61
C TYR A 138 -24.59 -2.37 -10.50
N PRO A 139 -24.25 -3.01 -9.39
CA PRO A 139 -23.64 -2.45 -8.17
C PRO A 139 -22.17 -2.06 -8.33
N ALA A 140 -21.72 -1.03 -7.61
CA ALA A 140 -20.36 -0.49 -7.71
C ALA A 140 -19.72 -0.39 -6.33
N ILE A 141 -18.38 -0.32 -6.30
CA ILE A 141 -17.58 -0.14 -5.08
C ILE A 141 -16.86 1.21 -5.16
N VAL A 142 -17.03 2.00 -4.11
CA VAL A 142 -16.31 3.26 -3.88
C VAL A 142 -15.20 2.99 -2.86
N LYS A 143 -13.97 3.37 -3.17
CA LYS A 143 -12.83 3.12 -2.28
C LYS A 143 -11.75 4.21 -2.43
N PRO A 144 -11.02 4.55 -1.34
CA PRO A 144 -9.88 5.46 -1.42
C PRO A 144 -8.74 4.83 -2.23
N ILE A 145 -8.02 5.66 -2.98
CA ILE A 145 -6.91 5.15 -3.82
C ILE A 145 -5.68 4.74 -3.01
N ASP A 146 -5.47 5.34 -1.83
CA ASP A 146 -4.24 5.26 -1.04
C ASP A 146 -4.39 4.56 0.32
N MET A 147 -5.54 3.93 0.60
CA MET A 147 -5.75 3.23 1.87
C MET A 147 -5.66 1.71 1.72
N ALA A 148 -5.13 1.05 2.75
CA ALA A 148 -4.99 -0.40 2.83
C ALA A 148 -5.91 -0.99 3.92
N GLY A 149 -6.02 -2.32 3.96
CA GLY A 149 -6.78 -3.03 4.99
C GLY A 149 -8.28 -2.85 4.91
N SER A 150 -8.82 -2.71 3.71
CA SER A 150 -10.27 -2.57 3.42
C SER A 150 -10.95 -1.37 4.10
N ARG A 151 -10.19 -0.39 4.56
CA ARG A 151 -10.73 0.81 5.19
C ARG A 151 -11.30 1.76 4.15
N GLY A 152 -12.49 2.30 4.43
CA GLY A 152 -13.16 3.26 3.56
C GLY A 152 -13.75 2.66 2.28
N ILE A 153 -14.06 1.36 2.28
CA ILE A 153 -14.69 0.70 1.13
C ILE A 153 -16.21 0.67 1.32
N PHE A 154 -16.93 1.19 0.34
CA PHE A 154 -18.40 1.24 0.35
C PHE A 154 -18.97 0.60 -0.90
N SER A 155 -20.03 -0.22 -0.71
CA SER A 155 -20.79 -0.80 -1.80
C SER A 155 -21.99 0.10 -2.10
N CYS A 156 -22.22 0.41 -3.36
CA CYS A 156 -23.30 1.28 -3.84
C CYS A 156 -24.16 0.52 -4.86
N SER A 157 -25.48 0.49 -4.62
CA SER A 157 -26.47 -0.15 -5.51
C SER A 157 -27.08 0.82 -6.52
N GLN A 158 -26.91 2.09 -6.32
CA GLN A 158 -27.50 3.15 -7.16
C GLN A 158 -26.75 4.48 -7.00
N UNK A 159 -26.92 5.35 -7.71
CA UNK A 159 -26.31 6.52 -7.79
C UNK A 159 -26.24 7.29 -6.60
N CYS A 160 -27.43 7.47 -5.95
CA CYS A 160 -27.44 8.24 -4.70
C CYS A 160 -26.53 7.63 -3.62
N GLY A 161 -26.24 6.34 -3.68
CA GLY A 161 -25.29 5.65 -2.80
C GLY A 161 -23.85 6.13 -2.96
N VAL A 162 -23.47 6.55 -4.12
CA VAL A 162 -22.12 7.09 -4.40
C VAL A 162 -21.89 8.42 -3.67
N UNK A 163 -22.68 9.14 -3.75
CA UNK A 163 -22.63 10.30 -3.15
C UNK A 163 -22.44 10.23 -1.71
N LYS A 164 -23.33 9.59 -1.08
CA LYS A 164 -23.25 9.31 0.36
C LYS A 164 -21.95 8.58 0.76
N SER A 165 -21.50 7.66 -0.06
CA SER A 165 -20.27 6.93 0.18
C SER A 165 -19.02 7.83 0.04
N CYS A 166 -19.04 8.74 -0.91
CA CYS A 166 -17.98 9.74 -1.07
C CYS A 166 -17.94 10.70 0.14
N GLU A 167 -19.11 11.17 0.59
CA GLU A 167 -19.24 12.01 1.80
C GLU A 167 -18.66 11.29 3.03
N ARG A 168 -19.06 10.08 3.25
CA ARG A 168 -18.51 9.24 4.34
C ARG A 168 -17.00 8.99 4.24
N UNK A 169 -16.70 8.92 3.11
CA UNK A 169 -15.42 8.73 2.91
C UNK A 169 -14.68 9.86 3.26
N LEU A 170 -15.07 10.91 2.93
CA LEU A 170 -14.50 12.21 3.24
C LEU A 170 -14.60 12.57 4.73
N GLU A 171 -15.68 12.26 5.36
CA GLU A 171 -15.88 12.45 6.83
C GLU A 171 -14.94 11.56 7.64
N THR A 172 -14.82 10.30 7.28
CA THR A 172 -13.92 9.34 7.93
C THR A 172 -12.45 9.75 7.70
N TRP A 173 -12.18 10.45 6.61
CA TRP A 173 -10.86 10.93 6.23
C TRP A 173 -10.49 12.28 6.85
N GLY A 174 -11.42 12.96 7.49
CA GLY A 174 -11.25 14.28 8.07
C GLY A 174 -10.09 14.42 9.08
N UNK A 175 -9.80 13.47 9.35
CA UNK A 175 -8.81 13.40 10.25
C UNK A 175 -7.50 13.25 9.63
N TRP A 176 -7.58 13.03 8.53
CA TRP A 176 -6.31 12.70 7.89
C TRP A 176 -5.84 13.87 7.00
N GLN A 177 -4.73 14.44 7.34
CA GLN A 177 -4.10 15.53 6.57
C GLN A 177 -3.21 14.98 5.45
N GLY A 178 -3.81 14.31 4.49
CA GLY A 178 -3.11 13.84 3.30
C GLY A 178 -3.49 14.66 2.07
N THR A 179 -2.55 14.95 1.22
CA THR A 179 -2.79 15.63 -0.06
C THR A 179 -3.48 14.69 -1.06
N GLY A 180 -4.66 15.03 -1.49
CA GLY A 180 -5.36 14.37 -2.56
C GLY A 180 -6.45 13.39 -2.12
N ARG A 181 -7.68 13.84 -2.17
CA ARG A 181 -8.88 13.05 -1.89
C ARG A 181 -9.40 12.48 -3.20
N ARG A 182 -8.84 11.35 -3.60
CA ARG A 182 -9.24 10.64 -4.80
C ARG A 182 -9.89 9.31 -4.45
N ILE A 183 -10.92 8.96 -5.16
CA ILE A 183 -11.75 7.78 -4.93
C ILE A 183 -11.87 7.00 -6.24
N SER A 184 -11.70 5.69 -6.22
CA SER A 184 -11.96 4.85 -7.38
C SER A 184 -13.24 4.04 -7.18
N ARG A 185 -13.94 3.76 -8.26
CA ARG A 185 -15.22 3.07 -8.27
C ARG A 185 -15.13 1.82 -9.16
N TRP A 186 -15.64 0.70 -8.67
CA TRP A 186 -15.55 -0.61 -9.32
C TRP A 186 -16.91 -1.33 -9.31
N PRO A 187 -17.28 -2.06 -10.35
CA PRO A 187 -18.50 -2.89 -10.33
C PRO A 187 -18.36 -4.03 -9.32
N ARG A 188 -19.43 -4.29 -8.59
CA ARG A 188 -19.47 -5.32 -7.55
C ARG A 188 -19.52 -6.75 -8.13
N SER A 189 -20.07 -6.91 -9.33
CA SER A 189 -20.23 -8.20 -9.98
C SER A 189 -18.91 -8.94 -10.20
N GLU A 190 -17.83 -8.21 -10.41
CA GLU A 190 -16.50 -8.82 -10.62
C GLU A 190 -15.74 -9.07 -9.30
N CYS A 191 -16.11 -8.38 -8.21
CA CYS A 191 -15.59 -8.69 -6.87
C CYS A 191 -16.28 -9.91 -6.23
N GLY A 192 -17.54 -10.15 -6.56
CA GLY A 192 -18.32 -11.27 -6.01
C GLY A 192 -17.87 -12.64 -6.50
N THR A 193 -17.49 -12.75 -7.76
CA THR A 193 -17.01 -14.00 -8.34
C THR A 193 -15.65 -14.41 -7.73
N TYR A 194 -14.77 -13.45 -7.51
CA TYR A 194 -13.45 -13.74 -6.92
C TYR A 194 -13.58 -14.26 -5.48
N SER A 195 -14.50 -13.71 -4.69
CA SER A 195 -14.67 -14.15 -3.29
C SER A 195 -15.34 -15.54 -3.19
N GLN A 196 -16.21 -15.89 -4.14
CA GLN A 196 -16.86 -17.22 -4.15
C GLN A 196 -15.92 -18.32 -4.63
N GLU A 197 -15.13 -18.06 -5.66
CA GLU A 197 -14.12 -19.01 -6.14
C GLU A 197 -13.03 -19.27 -5.09
N TRP A 198 -12.58 -18.23 -4.38
CA TRP A 198 -11.61 -18.38 -3.29
C TRP A 198 -12.19 -19.17 -2.10
N LYS A 199 -13.44 -18.95 -1.74
CA LYS A 199 -14.12 -19.73 -0.70
C LYS A 199 -14.27 -21.19 -1.12
N GLY A 200 -14.55 -21.46 -2.39
CA GLY A 200 -14.60 -22.80 -2.95
C GLY A 200 -13.24 -23.49 -2.88
N ALA A 201 -12.17 -22.82 -3.24
CA ALA A 201 -10.81 -23.36 -3.20
C ALA A 201 -10.33 -23.67 -1.76
N CYS A 202 -10.69 -22.81 -0.78
CA CYS A 202 -10.36 -23.04 0.62
C CYS A 202 -11.14 -24.24 1.22
N ASN A 203 -12.39 -24.43 0.78
CA ASN A 203 -13.23 -25.52 1.29
C ASN A 203 -12.94 -26.88 0.62
N SER A 204 -12.33 -26.91 -0.57
CA SER A 204 -12.00 -28.14 -1.29
C SER A 204 -10.65 -28.76 -0.89
N GLY A 205 -9.94 -28.20 0.08
CA GLY A 205 -8.71 -28.81 0.65
C GLY A 205 -7.55 -28.92 -0.35
N UNK A 206 -7.38 -28.21 -1.41
CA UNK A 206 -6.60 -28.32 -2.16
C UNK A 206 -5.50 -27.95 -1.70
N GLN A 207 -4.85 -28.85 -1.37
CA GLN A 207 -3.47 -28.68 -0.98
C GLN A 207 -2.67 -28.11 -2.15
N ILE A 208 -2.12 -26.95 -1.90
CA ILE A 208 -1.21 -26.35 -2.88
C ILE A 208 0.19 -26.90 -2.60
N UNK A 209 0.33 -27.62 -3.41
CA UNK A 209 1.55 -28.21 -3.26
C UNK A 209 2.61 -27.46 -3.79
#